data_143a023f5282b3747b198c0e34e18bc0
#
_entry.id   143a023f5282b3747b198c0e34e18bc0
#
_cell.length_a   1.000
_cell.length_b   1.000
_cell.length_c   1.000
_cell.angle_alpha   90.00
_cell.angle_beta   90.00
_cell.angle_gamma   90.00
#
_symmetry.space_group_name_H-M   'P 1'
#
loop_
_entity.id
_entity.type
_entity.pdbx_description
1 polymer ?
#
loop_
_entity_poly.entity_id
_entity_poly.type
_entity_poly.pdbx_seq_one_letter_code
_entity_poly.pdbx_strand_id
1 'polypeptide(L)'
;RRSKNKARGAAFEELASQEFQKRNETQELYIPPGERLGEQVFELHDVAKEFDHKLLYEDLSFQIPRGAIVGIIGPNGAGKTTLFRMLAGQETPDSGEIVTGDTVQMAYVDQSREDLDSKKTVWEEVSDGNDILKIGNYEVPSRAYLGRFNFKGGDQQKRVGDLSGGERNRLHLAKLLKQGANVLLLDEPTNDLDVETLRALEEALLAFPGCAIVISHDRWFLDRVATHILSFAGDARGEW
;
A
#
# COMPACT_ATOMS: atom_id res chain seq x y z
N ARG A 1 -40.59 1.41 35.81
CA ARG A 1 -39.13 1.00 35.64
C ARG A 1 -38.78 0.54 34.23
N ARG A 2 -39.72 0.07 33.36
CA ARG A 2 -39.41 -0.42 32.02
C ARG A 2 -39.21 0.69 30.95
N SER A 3 -39.67 1.92 31.13
CA SER A 3 -39.51 2.99 30.12
C SER A 3 -38.12 3.67 30.17
N LYS A 4 -37.46 3.72 31.28
CA LYS A 4 -36.11 4.30 31.43
C LYS A 4 -34.99 3.48 30.73
N ASN A 5 -35.17 2.15 30.60
CA ASN A 5 -34.20 1.30 29.92
C ASN A 5 -34.29 1.42 28.38
N LYS A 6 -35.49 1.70 27.85
CA LYS A 6 -35.68 1.86 26.40
C LYS A 6 -35.08 3.19 25.88
N ALA A 7 -35.19 4.26 26.69
CA ALA A 7 -34.59 5.55 26.38
C ALA A 7 -33.06 5.54 26.48
N ARG A 8 -32.48 4.76 27.41
CA ARG A 8 -31.02 4.56 27.50
C ARG A 8 -30.46 3.71 26.35
N GLY A 9 -31.20 2.70 25.92
CA GLY A 9 -30.84 1.89 24.74
C GLY A 9 -30.82 2.72 23.45
N ALA A 10 -31.88 3.53 23.24
CA ALA A 10 -31.96 4.41 22.07
C ALA A 10 -30.88 5.50 22.06
N ALA A 11 -30.55 6.10 23.23
CA ALA A 11 -29.46 7.07 23.34
C ALA A 11 -28.07 6.44 23.11
N PHE A 12 -27.87 5.18 23.51
CA PHE A 12 -26.63 4.45 23.24
C PHE A 12 -26.50 4.08 21.76
N GLU A 13 -27.59 3.64 21.10
CA GLU A 13 -27.63 3.39 19.67
C GLU A 13 -27.41 4.67 18.85
N GLU A 14 -27.97 5.78 19.30
CA GLU A 14 -27.79 7.08 18.66
C GLU A 14 -26.36 7.62 18.83
N LEU A 15 -25.74 7.47 20.00
CA LEU A 15 -24.34 7.80 20.22
C LEU A 15 -23.40 6.87 19.44
N ALA A 16 -23.69 5.59 19.39
CA ALA A 16 -22.92 4.64 18.58
C ALA A 16 -23.05 4.93 17.09
N SER A 17 -24.23 5.32 16.60
CA SER A 17 -24.42 5.72 15.21
C SER A 17 -23.76 7.07 14.90
N GLN A 18 -23.73 8.02 15.84
CA GLN A 18 -23.03 9.28 15.70
C GLN A 18 -21.50 9.11 15.75
N GLU A 19 -20.98 8.21 16.60
CA GLU A 19 -19.56 7.84 16.56
C GLU A 19 -19.20 7.10 15.26
N PHE A 20 -20.10 6.24 14.77
CA PHE A 20 -19.91 5.56 13.47
C PHE A 20 -19.96 6.56 12.30
N GLN A 21 -20.85 7.55 12.34
CA GLN A 21 -20.92 8.63 11.35
C GLN A 21 -19.71 9.56 11.46
N LYS A 22 -19.25 9.93 12.66
CA LYS A 22 -18.02 10.70 12.84
C LYS A 22 -16.77 9.95 12.38
N ARG A 23 -16.69 8.64 12.59
CA ARG A 23 -15.62 7.79 12.02
C ARG A 23 -15.69 7.71 10.50
N ASN A 24 -16.88 7.79 9.91
CA ASN A 24 -17.05 7.83 8.45
C ASN A 24 -16.76 9.22 7.85
N GLU A 25 -16.74 10.28 8.66
CA GLU A 25 -16.40 11.64 8.24
C GLU A 25 -14.91 11.95 8.35
N THR A 26 -14.17 11.26 9.22
CA THR A 26 -12.70 11.26 9.19
C THR A 26 -12.26 10.34 8.06
N GLN A 27 -11.43 10.85 7.16
CA GLN A 27 -10.85 10.12 6.03
C GLN A 27 -9.84 9.06 6.52
N GLU A 28 -10.30 8.13 7.34
CA GLU A 28 -9.46 7.01 7.78
C GLU A 28 -9.30 6.04 6.62
N LEU A 29 -8.13 6.07 6.00
CA LEU A 29 -7.72 5.02 5.09
C LEU A 29 -7.49 3.75 5.91
N TYR A 30 -8.22 2.70 5.60
CA TYR A 30 -8.02 1.40 6.21
C TYR A 30 -7.46 0.43 5.17
N ILE A 31 -6.30 -0.15 5.47
CA ILE A 31 -5.72 -1.22 4.67
C ILE A 31 -6.22 -2.54 5.24
N PRO A 32 -7.07 -3.29 4.51
CA PRO A 32 -7.58 -4.54 5.01
C PRO A 32 -6.42 -5.53 5.22
N PRO A 33 -6.37 -6.19 6.36
CA PRO A 33 -5.40 -7.26 6.55
C PRO A 33 -5.72 -8.41 5.58
N GLY A 34 -4.71 -8.92 4.93
CA GLY A 34 -4.78 -10.19 4.22
C GLY A 34 -4.81 -11.37 5.20
N GLU A 35 -4.49 -12.55 4.72
CA GLU A 35 -4.27 -13.71 5.58
C GLU A 35 -3.11 -13.47 6.55
N ARG A 36 -3.11 -14.21 7.67
CA ARG A 36 -2.07 -14.06 8.69
C ARG A 36 -0.69 -14.32 8.11
N LEU A 37 0.17 -13.31 8.15
CA LEU A 37 1.56 -13.42 7.73
C LEU A 37 2.37 -14.27 8.72
N GLY A 38 3.13 -15.23 8.21
CA GLY A 38 4.08 -16.02 8.98
C GLY A 38 5.30 -15.21 9.41
N GLU A 39 6.23 -15.83 10.11
CA GLU A 39 7.44 -15.17 10.59
C GLU A 39 8.43 -14.91 9.46
N GLN A 40 8.54 -15.84 8.51
CA GLN A 40 9.37 -15.69 7.33
C GLN A 40 8.60 -14.86 6.28
N VAL A 41 9.16 -13.73 5.91
CA VAL A 41 8.61 -12.85 4.86
C VAL A 41 9.52 -12.90 3.63
N PHE A 42 10.69 -12.29 3.70
CA PHE A 42 11.73 -12.37 2.69
C PHE A 42 13.09 -12.56 3.35
N GLU A 43 13.89 -13.43 2.77
CA GLU A 43 15.30 -13.57 3.08
C GLU A 43 16.11 -13.49 1.79
N LEU A 44 17.12 -12.62 1.77
CA LEU A 44 18.04 -12.48 0.67
C LEU A 44 19.40 -12.98 1.11
N HIS A 45 20.00 -13.85 0.30
CA HIS A 45 21.31 -14.46 0.58
C HIS A 45 22.24 -14.17 -0.60
N ASP A 46 23.24 -13.34 -0.37
CA ASP A 46 24.32 -13.00 -1.31
C ASP A 46 23.82 -12.62 -2.72
N VAL A 47 22.73 -11.88 -2.74
CA VAL A 47 22.06 -11.49 -3.98
C VAL A 47 22.90 -10.48 -4.74
N ALA A 48 23.18 -10.77 -6.01
CA ALA A 48 23.79 -9.84 -6.95
C ALA A 48 22.88 -9.62 -8.16
N LYS A 49 22.92 -8.41 -8.69
CA LYS A 49 22.18 -8.04 -9.88
C LYS A 49 22.94 -7.01 -10.69
N GLU A 50 23.10 -7.30 -11.97
CA GLU A 50 23.53 -6.38 -13.01
C GLU A 50 22.35 -6.06 -13.94
N PHE A 51 22.26 -4.85 -14.39
CA PHE A 51 21.27 -4.42 -15.36
C PHE A 51 21.91 -3.45 -16.35
N ASP A 52 21.78 -3.75 -17.64
CA ASP A 52 22.34 -2.95 -18.74
C ASP A 52 23.84 -2.62 -18.55
N HIS A 53 24.63 -3.67 -18.26
CA HIS A 53 26.08 -3.60 -17.97
C HIS A 53 26.47 -2.73 -16.77
N LYS A 54 25.53 -2.41 -15.88
CA LYS A 54 25.75 -1.72 -14.64
C LYS A 54 25.48 -2.66 -13.48
N LEU A 55 26.48 -2.88 -12.64
CA LEU A 55 26.30 -3.58 -11.37
C LEU A 55 25.42 -2.72 -10.44
N LEU A 56 24.25 -3.24 -10.05
CA LEU A 56 23.34 -2.57 -9.16
C LEU A 56 23.68 -2.85 -7.70
N TYR A 57 23.93 -4.11 -7.39
CA TYR A 57 24.40 -4.56 -6.07
C TYR A 57 25.03 -5.95 -6.14
N GLU A 58 25.89 -6.22 -5.18
CA GLU A 58 26.53 -7.50 -4.92
C GLU A 58 26.47 -7.82 -3.43
N ASP A 59 26.48 -9.11 -3.10
CA ASP A 59 26.46 -9.62 -1.72
C ASP A 59 25.33 -9.03 -0.85
N LEU A 60 24.18 -8.73 -1.46
CA LEU A 60 23.05 -8.17 -0.74
C LEU A 60 22.36 -9.25 0.07
N SER A 61 22.53 -9.19 1.40
CA SER A 61 21.97 -10.16 2.34
C SER A 61 21.26 -9.43 3.47
N PHE A 62 19.97 -9.71 3.63
CA PHE A 62 19.16 -9.22 4.74
C PHE A 62 17.88 -10.02 4.86
N GLN A 63 17.21 -9.88 5.99
CA GLN A 63 15.93 -10.52 6.26
C GLN A 63 14.89 -9.46 6.62
N ILE A 64 13.71 -9.55 6.03
CA ILE A 64 12.58 -8.67 6.36
C ILE A 64 11.74 -9.37 7.44
N PRO A 65 11.69 -8.82 8.67
CA PRO A 65 10.91 -9.40 9.75
C PRO A 65 9.41 -9.12 9.56
N ARG A 66 8.60 -10.01 10.09
CA ARG A 66 7.15 -9.85 10.13
C ARG A 66 6.76 -8.52 10.80
N GLY A 67 5.78 -7.84 10.20
CA GLY A 67 5.26 -6.57 10.71
C GLY A 67 6.18 -5.38 10.47
N ALA A 68 7.30 -5.56 9.76
CA ALA A 68 8.20 -4.47 9.42
C ALA A 68 7.59 -3.54 8.36
N ILE A 69 7.89 -2.25 8.50
CA ILE A 69 7.75 -1.26 7.43
C ILE A 69 9.16 -0.88 7.01
N VAL A 70 9.56 -1.32 5.82
CA VAL A 70 10.91 -1.13 5.30
C VAL A 70 10.93 0.03 4.33
N GLY A 71 11.67 1.07 4.63
CA GLY A 71 11.95 2.16 3.70
C GLY A 71 13.18 1.84 2.85
N ILE A 72 13.07 1.97 1.53
CA ILE A 72 14.20 1.83 0.62
C ILE A 72 14.59 3.20 0.10
N ILE A 73 15.82 3.60 0.34
CA ILE A 73 16.37 4.89 -0.07
C ILE A 73 17.62 4.70 -0.94
N GLY A 74 17.90 5.68 -1.76
CA GLY A 74 19.09 5.69 -2.62
C GLY A 74 18.88 6.52 -3.88
N PRO A 75 19.94 6.81 -4.62
CA PRO A 75 19.87 7.58 -5.85
C PRO A 75 19.05 6.87 -6.95
N ASN A 76 18.64 7.62 -7.95
CA ASN A 76 18.02 7.05 -9.13
C ASN A 76 19.00 6.11 -9.84
N GLY A 77 18.49 4.98 -10.32
CA GLY A 77 19.33 3.96 -10.96
C GLY A 77 20.17 3.13 -10.01
N ALA A 78 19.93 3.18 -8.69
CA ALA A 78 20.58 2.32 -7.71
C ALA A 78 20.00 0.88 -7.66
N GLY A 79 18.96 0.60 -8.43
CA GLY A 79 18.37 -0.73 -8.48
C GLY A 79 17.14 -0.94 -7.58
N LYS A 80 16.59 0.11 -6.96
CA LYS A 80 15.44 0.00 -6.05
C LYS A 80 14.23 -0.68 -6.69
N THR A 81 13.80 -0.23 -7.86
CA THR A 81 12.70 -0.85 -8.61
C THR A 81 13.04 -2.26 -9.09
N THR A 82 14.30 -2.52 -9.45
CA THR A 82 14.77 -3.87 -9.81
C THR A 82 14.65 -4.82 -8.63
N LEU A 83 14.99 -4.36 -7.42
CA LEU A 83 14.78 -5.14 -6.19
C LEU A 83 13.29 -5.47 -5.99
N PHE A 84 12.39 -4.50 -6.19
CA PHE A 84 10.94 -4.75 -6.11
C PHE A 84 10.50 -5.82 -7.11
N ARG A 85 10.97 -5.75 -8.35
CA ARG A 85 10.65 -6.77 -9.37
C ARG A 85 11.16 -8.15 -8.99
N MET A 86 12.33 -8.23 -8.36
CA MET A 86 12.85 -9.51 -7.88
C MET A 86 12.03 -10.04 -6.70
N LEU A 87 11.66 -9.21 -5.73
CA LEU A 87 10.77 -9.60 -4.63
C LEU A 87 9.40 -10.04 -5.14
N ALA A 88 8.89 -9.41 -6.20
CA ALA A 88 7.63 -9.77 -6.85
C ALA A 88 7.73 -10.99 -7.78
N GLY A 89 8.93 -11.58 -7.94
CA GLY A 89 9.14 -12.72 -8.83
C GLY A 89 9.07 -12.38 -10.32
N GLN A 90 9.14 -11.10 -10.69
CA GLN A 90 9.12 -10.63 -12.09
C GLN A 90 10.52 -10.57 -12.72
N GLU A 91 11.54 -10.61 -11.89
CA GLU A 91 12.95 -10.57 -12.25
C GLU A 91 13.69 -11.59 -11.40
N THR A 92 14.80 -12.13 -11.90
CA THR A 92 15.64 -13.08 -11.16
C THR A 92 16.97 -12.44 -10.79
N PRO A 93 17.56 -12.76 -9.63
CA PRO A 93 18.93 -12.37 -9.33
C PRO A 93 19.92 -13.08 -10.27
N ASP A 94 21.06 -12.46 -10.52
CA ASP A 94 22.13 -13.07 -11.33
C ASP A 94 22.93 -14.09 -10.49
N SER A 95 23.04 -13.86 -9.19
CA SER A 95 23.54 -14.82 -8.23
C SER A 95 22.88 -14.60 -6.87
N GLY A 96 23.07 -15.55 -5.96
CA GLY A 96 22.41 -15.56 -4.67
C GLY A 96 20.98 -16.08 -4.74
N GLU A 97 20.24 -15.96 -3.64
CA GLU A 97 18.90 -16.51 -3.49
C GLU A 97 17.97 -15.54 -2.78
N ILE A 98 16.73 -15.48 -3.22
CA ILE A 98 15.62 -14.79 -2.55
C ILE A 98 14.62 -15.84 -2.11
N VAL A 99 14.46 -15.99 -0.80
CA VAL A 99 13.48 -16.89 -0.20
C VAL A 99 12.26 -16.09 0.20
N THR A 100 11.10 -16.48 -0.33
CA THR A 100 9.80 -15.89 0.00
C THR A 100 9.04 -16.84 0.92
N GLY A 101 8.50 -16.35 2.01
CA GLY A 101 7.71 -17.14 2.94
C GLY A 101 6.42 -17.67 2.30
N ASP A 102 6.01 -18.88 2.69
CA ASP A 102 4.85 -19.59 2.10
C ASP A 102 3.52 -18.87 2.31
N THR A 103 3.43 -18.00 3.33
CA THR A 103 2.22 -17.24 3.67
C THR A 103 2.15 -15.87 3.02
N VAL A 104 3.19 -15.47 2.27
CA VAL A 104 3.28 -14.16 1.63
C VAL A 104 2.26 -14.04 0.51
N GLN A 105 1.40 -13.04 0.63
CA GLN A 105 0.47 -12.61 -0.41
C GLN A 105 0.77 -11.14 -0.72
N MET A 106 1.46 -10.90 -1.83
CA MET A 106 1.93 -9.58 -2.21
C MET A 106 0.91 -8.82 -3.04
N ALA A 107 0.79 -7.51 -2.76
CA ALA A 107 0.27 -6.54 -3.70
C ALA A 107 1.43 -5.65 -4.17
N TYR A 108 1.70 -5.70 -5.43
CA TYR A 108 2.66 -4.84 -6.14
C TYR A 108 2.07 -4.35 -7.45
N VAL A 109 2.09 -3.06 -7.62
CA VAL A 109 1.73 -2.40 -8.87
C VAL A 109 2.96 -1.71 -9.40
N ASP A 110 3.44 -2.17 -10.55
CA ASP A 110 4.46 -1.45 -11.31
C ASP A 110 3.79 -0.24 -11.97
N GLN A 111 4.09 0.95 -11.48
CA GLN A 111 3.53 2.21 -12.00
C GLN A 111 3.74 2.40 -13.51
N SER A 112 4.73 1.69 -14.09
CA SER A 112 5.02 1.75 -15.53
C SER A 112 4.11 0.86 -16.39
N ARG A 113 3.35 -0.07 -15.79
CA ARG A 113 2.61 -1.13 -16.51
C ARG A 113 1.11 -1.16 -16.29
N GLU A 114 0.59 -0.56 -15.22
CA GLU A 114 -0.86 -0.44 -15.06
C GLU A 114 -1.37 0.79 -15.81
N ASP A 115 -1.72 0.59 -17.04
CA ASP A 115 -2.58 1.54 -17.74
C ASP A 115 -3.97 1.46 -17.11
N LEU A 116 -4.28 2.48 -16.30
CA LEU A 116 -5.65 2.73 -15.89
C LEU A 116 -6.48 2.94 -17.18
N ASP A 117 -7.62 2.30 -17.26
CA ASP A 117 -8.49 2.46 -18.43
C ASP A 117 -9.08 3.87 -18.46
N SER A 118 -8.54 4.72 -19.32
CA SER A 118 -8.94 6.12 -19.46
C SER A 118 -10.42 6.32 -19.77
N LYS A 119 -11.11 5.29 -20.28
CA LYS A 119 -12.52 5.34 -20.68
C LYS A 119 -13.46 5.04 -19.52
N LYS A 120 -13.01 4.30 -18.51
CA LYS A 120 -13.78 3.98 -17.32
C LYS A 120 -13.91 5.20 -16.40
N THR A 121 -14.94 5.22 -15.60
CA THR A 121 -15.04 6.13 -14.46
C THR A 121 -14.14 5.65 -13.32
N VAL A 122 -13.80 6.53 -12.39
CA VAL A 122 -13.04 6.18 -11.16
C VAL A 122 -13.73 5.02 -10.44
N TRP A 123 -15.06 5.06 -10.33
CA TRP A 123 -15.83 4.01 -9.69
C TRP A 123 -15.72 2.67 -10.43
N GLU A 124 -15.92 2.66 -11.74
CA GLU A 124 -15.80 1.45 -12.56
C GLU A 124 -14.40 0.85 -12.51
N GLU A 125 -13.36 1.69 -12.51
CA GLU A 125 -11.96 1.27 -12.50
C GLU A 125 -11.58 0.52 -11.22
N VAL A 126 -12.15 0.92 -10.07
CA VAL A 126 -11.87 0.27 -8.79
C VAL A 126 -12.86 -0.84 -8.49
N SER A 127 -14.15 -0.65 -8.80
CA SER A 127 -15.22 -1.56 -8.40
C SER A 127 -15.51 -2.66 -9.41
N ASP A 128 -15.04 -2.52 -10.66
CA ASP A 128 -15.44 -3.36 -11.79
C ASP A 128 -16.98 -3.43 -11.95
N GLY A 129 -17.68 -2.33 -11.58
CA GLY A 129 -19.13 -2.22 -11.61
C GLY A 129 -19.87 -2.84 -10.42
N ASN A 130 -19.16 -3.29 -9.39
CA ASN A 130 -19.77 -3.89 -8.20
C ASN A 130 -20.02 -2.84 -7.11
N ASP A 131 -21.20 -2.83 -6.52
CA ASP A 131 -21.52 -1.96 -5.38
C ASP A 131 -20.80 -2.36 -4.10
N ILE A 132 -20.47 -3.65 -3.96
CA ILE A 132 -19.76 -4.21 -2.82
C ILE A 132 -18.41 -4.78 -3.30
N LEU A 133 -17.33 -4.34 -2.66
CA LEU A 133 -15.99 -4.90 -2.84
C LEU A 133 -15.74 -5.98 -1.79
N LYS A 134 -15.23 -7.11 -2.24
CA LYS A 134 -14.69 -8.14 -1.36
C LYS A 134 -13.19 -7.96 -1.27
N ILE A 135 -12.71 -7.64 -0.07
CA ILE A 135 -11.30 -7.39 0.20
C ILE A 135 -10.86 -8.38 1.28
N GLY A 136 -10.20 -9.45 0.88
CA GLY A 136 -9.95 -10.58 1.77
C GLY A 136 -11.28 -11.14 2.30
N ASN A 137 -11.43 -11.16 3.63
CA ASN A 137 -12.64 -11.63 4.32
C ASN A 137 -13.65 -10.51 4.61
N TYR A 138 -13.42 -9.29 4.10
CA TYR A 138 -14.26 -8.13 4.37
C TYR A 138 -15.07 -7.72 3.15
N GLU A 139 -16.29 -7.27 3.39
CA GLU A 139 -17.15 -6.66 2.39
C GLU A 139 -17.29 -5.16 2.69
N VAL A 140 -17.00 -4.32 1.70
CA VAL A 140 -17.04 -2.87 1.83
C VAL A 140 -17.81 -2.27 0.66
N PRO A 141 -18.74 -1.32 0.89
CA PRO A 141 -19.37 -0.58 -0.20
C PRO A 141 -18.31 0.14 -1.03
N SER A 142 -18.31 -0.08 -2.35
CA SER A 142 -17.28 0.46 -3.25
C SER A 142 -17.16 1.97 -3.24
N ARG A 143 -18.31 2.65 -3.11
CA ARG A 143 -18.35 4.12 -3.03
C ARG A 143 -17.77 4.65 -1.71
N ALA A 144 -18.02 3.97 -0.61
CA ALA A 144 -17.44 4.31 0.68
C ALA A 144 -15.91 4.06 0.69
N TYR A 145 -15.47 2.97 0.06
CA TYR A 145 -14.05 2.67 -0.14
C TYR A 145 -13.34 3.80 -0.88
N LEU A 146 -13.87 4.23 -2.03
CA LEU A 146 -13.32 5.34 -2.81
C LEU A 146 -13.34 6.68 -2.06
N GLY A 147 -14.34 6.90 -1.22
CA GLY A 147 -14.39 8.09 -0.37
C GLY A 147 -13.18 8.23 0.55
N ARG A 148 -12.59 7.11 0.98
CA ARG A 148 -11.37 7.07 1.81
C ARG A 148 -10.12 7.54 1.07
N PHE A 149 -10.12 7.48 -0.27
CA PHE A 149 -9.06 8.01 -1.14
C PHE A 149 -9.40 9.40 -1.68
N ASN A 150 -10.28 10.11 -0.99
CA ASN A 150 -10.70 11.47 -1.34
C ASN A 150 -11.41 11.59 -2.70
N PHE A 151 -12.04 10.52 -3.18
CA PHE A 151 -12.97 10.57 -4.29
C PHE A 151 -14.40 10.68 -3.74
N LYS A 152 -14.93 11.90 -3.66
CA LYS A 152 -16.25 12.18 -3.05
C LYS A 152 -17.29 12.48 -4.12
N GLY A 153 -18.50 11.98 -3.93
CA GLY A 153 -19.66 12.34 -4.74
C GLY A 153 -19.40 12.23 -6.25
N GLY A 154 -19.43 13.36 -6.94
CA GLY A 154 -19.24 13.45 -8.39
C GLY A 154 -17.85 13.05 -8.88
N ASP A 155 -16.81 13.09 -8.02
CA ASP A 155 -15.46 12.70 -8.42
C ASP A 155 -15.37 11.23 -8.84
N GLN A 156 -16.21 10.38 -8.26
CA GLN A 156 -16.28 8.96 -8.60
C GLN A 156 -16.83 8.69 -10.01
N GLN A 157 -17.51 9.67 -10.59
CA GLN A 157 -18.05 9.62 -11.94
C GLN A 157 -17.12 10.25 -13.00
N LYS A 158 -16.05 10.91 -12.57
CA LYS A 158 -15.01 11.42 -13.48
C LYS A 158 -14.40 10.26 -14.26
N ARG A 159 -14.08 10.51 -15.52
CA ARG A 159 -13.31 9.55 -16.30
C ARG A 159 -11.87 9.53 -15.83
N VAL A 160 -11.28 8.35 -15.81
CA VAL A 160 -9.88 8.17 -15.43
C VAL A 160 -8.93 9.01 -16.28
N GLY A 161 -9.26 9.18 -17.57
CA GLY A 161 -8.50 10.01 -18.49
C GLY A 161 -8.43 11.49 -18.11
N ASP A 162 -9.43 11.99 -17.37
CA ASP A 162 -9.55 13.40 -16.98
C ASP A 162 -8.92 13.68 -15.60
N LEU A 163 -8.33 12.68 -14.96
CA LEU A 163 -7.73 12.81 -13.64
C LEU A 163 -6.38 13.55 -13.70
N SER A 164 -6.13 14.39 -12.70
CA SER A 164 -4.80 14.95 -12.43
C SER A 164 -3.79 13.86 -12.03
N GLY A 165 -2.50 14.18 -12.01
CA GLY A 165 -1.44 13.26 -11.56
C GLY A 165 -1.69 12.74 -10.15
N GLY A 166 -2.02 13.61 -9.20
CA GLY A 166 -2.32 13.24 -7.82
C GLY A 166 -3.59 12.38 -7.68
N GLU A 167 -4.66 12.71 -8.40
CA GLU A 167 -5.86 11.89 -8.44
C GLU A 167 -5.58 10.50 -9.02
N ARG A 168 -4.78 10.43 -10.09
CA ARG A 168 -4.38 9.16 -10.70
C ARG A 168 -3.54 8.31 -9.74
N ASN A 169 -2.62 8.91 -9.01
CA ASN A 169 -1.82 8.20 -8.01
C ASN A 169 -2.69 7.67 -6.85
N ARG A 170 -3.66 8.44 -6.36
CA ARG A 170 -4.65 7.97 -5.39
C ARG A 170 -5.48 6.79 -5.91
N LEU A 171 -5.84 6.82 -7.19
CA LEU A 171 -6.59 5.73 -7.82
C LEU A 171 -5.76 4.45 -7.92
N HIS A 172 -4.48 4.55 -8.31
CA HIS A 172 -3.54 3.42 -8.29
C HIS A 172 -3.42 2.82 -6.90
N LEU A 173 -3.26 3.68 -5.88
CA LEU A 173 -3.17 3.25 -4.49
C LEU A 173 -4.46 2.53 -4.05
N ALA A 174 -5.63 3.05 -4.41
CA ALA A 174 -6.91 2.40 -4.13
C ALA A 174 -7.02 1.02 -4.79
N LYS A 175 -6.57 0.87 -6.03
CA LYS A 175 -6.54 -0.42 -6.72
C LYS A 175 -5.60 -1.42 -6.05
N LEU A 176 -4.43 -0.97 -5.63
CA LEU A 176 -3.45 -1.82 -4.96
C LEU A 176 -3.96 -2.31 -3.60
N LEU A 177 -4.46 -1.41 -2.78
CA LEU A 177 -4.85 -1.74 -1.41
C LEU A 177 -6.11 -2.62 -1.33
N LYS A 178 -6.98 -2.60 -2.35
CA LYS A 178 -8.16 -3.49 -2.39
C LYS A 178 -7.80 -4.97 -2.56
N GLN A 179 -6.58 -5.31 -2.97
CA GLN A 179 -6.18 -6.70 -3.22
C GLN A 179 -6.18 -7.57 -1.97
N GLY A 180 -6.18 -6.96 -0.78
CA GLY A 180 -6.25 -7.71 0.49
C GLY A 180 -4.97 -8.51 0.77
N ALA A 181 -3.83 -8.01 0.35
CA ALA A 181 -2.52 -8.62 0.55
C ALA A 181 -2.03 -8.45 1.99
N ASN A 182 -1.10 -9.30 2.41
CA ASN A 182 -0.40 -9.18 3.70
C ASN A 182 1.02 -8.60 3.58
N VAL A 183 1.51 -8.42 2.35
CA VAL A 183 2.76 -7.73 2.02
C VAL A 183 2.49 -6.71 0.92
N LEU A 184 2.85 -5.45 1.17
CA LEU A 184 2.66 -4.34 0.24
C LEU A 184 4.02 -3.89 -0.30
N LEU A 185 4.16 -3.82 -1.63
CA LEU A 185 5.28 -3.18 -2.30
C LEU A 185 4.80 -1.85 -2.89
N LEU A 186 5.26 -0.74 -2.30
CA LEU A 186 4.83 0.61 -2.66
C LEU A 186 6.01 1.37 -3.28
N ASP A 187 5.93 1.65 -4.58
CA ASP A 187 6.95 2.43 -5.29
C ASP A 187 6.50 3.89 -5.40
N GLU A 188 7.20 4.78 -4.70
CA GLU A 188 6.92 6.23 -4.62
C GLU A 188 5.44 6.57 -4.33
N PRO A 189 4.81 5.97 -3.30
CA PRO A 189 3.38 6.13 -3.06
C PRO A 189 3.00 7.55 -2.62
N THR A 190 3.98 8.36 -2.21
CA THR A 190 3.76 9.73 -1.69
C THR A 190 3.77 10.79 -2.76
N ASN A 191 4.20 10.46 -3.99
CA ASN A 191 4.28 11.42 -5.08
C ASN A 191 2.91 12.01 -5.40
N ASP A 192 2.85 13.35 -5.50
CA ASP A 192 1.65 14.11 -5.84
C ASP A 192 0.42 13.88 -4.93
N LEU A 193 0.62 13.31 -3.73
CA LEU A 193 -0.45 13.21 -2.74
C LEU A 193 -0.67 14.54 -2.04
N ASP A 194 -1.93 14.88 -1.81
CA ASP A 194 -2.28 15.97 -0.90
C ASP A 194 -1.98 15.58 0.57
N VAL A 195 -1.86 16.60 1.43
CA VAL A 195 -1.46 16.40 2.83
C VAL A 195 -2.42 15.49 3.60
N GLU A 196 -3.72 15.56 3.31
CA GLU A 196 -4.73 14.74 3.99
C GLU A 196 -4.60 13.28 3.61
N THR A 197 -4.45 12.98 2.30
CA THR A 197 -4.23 11.61 1.80
C THR A 197 -2.90 11.04 2.30
N LEU A 198 -1.83 11.86 2.35
CA LEU A 198 -0.54 11.44 2.89
C LEU A 198 -0.63 11.02 4.35
N ARG A 199 -1.28 11.82 5.20
CA ARG A 199 -1.50 11.48 6.61
C ARG A 199 -2.34 10.22 6.77
N ALA A 200 -3.41 10.10 5.98
CA ALA A 200 -4.25 8.90 6.00
C ALA A 200 -3.45 7.64 5.63
N LEU A 201 -2.55 7.73 4.64
CA LEU A 201 -1.66 6.64 4.26
C LEU A 201 -0.67 6.27 5.40
N GLU A 202 -0.08 7.26 6.06
CA GLU A 202 0.80 7.05 7.21
C GLU A 202 0.09 6.27 8.33
N GLU A 203 -1.10 6.75 8.73
CA GLU A 203 -1.90 6.12 9.77
C GLU A 203 -2.33 4.70 9.38
N ALA A 204 -2.71 4.50 8.12
CA ALA A 204 -3.10 3.19 7.61
C ALA A 204 -1.94 2.19 7.60
N LEU A 205 -0.73 2.62 7.22
CA LEU A 205 0.46 1.78 7.25
C LEU A 205 0.86 1.40 8.68
N LEU A 206 0.81 2.35 9.62
CA LEU A 206 1.10 2.11 11.04
C LEU A 206 0.11 1.14 11.68
N ALA A 207 -1.15 1.13 11.23
CA ALA A 207 -2.18 0.21 11.69
C ALA A 207 -2.21 -1.12 10.92
N PHE A 208 -1.46 -1.23 9.81
CA PHE A 208 -1.46 -2.42 8.98
C PHE A 208 -0.73 -3.57 9.67
N PRO A 209 -1.38 -4.73 9.89
CA PRO A 209 -0.78 -5.85 10.61
C PRO A 209 0.18 -6.69 9.76
N GLY A 210 0.29 -6.42 8.46
CA GLY A 210 1.20 -7.05 7.53
C GLY A 210 2.57 -6.39 7.47
N CYS A 211 3.26 -6.60 6.38
CA CYS A 211 4.55 -6.01 6.07
C CYS A 211 4.43 -5.04 4.89
N ALA A 212 5.10 -3.91 4.96
CA ALA A 212 5.17 -2.97 3.85
C ALA A 212 6.63 -2.67 3.49
N ILE A 213 6.92 -2.62 2.20
CA ILE A 213 8.23 -2.22 1.68
C ILE A 213 7.98 -1.02 0.77
N VAL A 214 8.60 0.10 1.07
CA VAL A 214 8.31 1.40 0.47
C VAL A 214 9.57 2.00 -0.11
N ILE A 215 9.58 2.24 -1.42
CA ILE A 215 10.56 3.11 -2.05
C ILE A 215 10.02 4.54 -1.96
N SER A 216 10.75 5.44 -1.35
CA SER A 216 10.36 6.86 -1.30
C SER A 216 11.56 7.78 -1.18
N HIS A 217 11.47 8.95 -1.80
CA HIS A 217 12.38 10.06 -1.61
C HIS A 217 11.92 11.00 -0.47
N ASP A 218 10.71 10.81 0.03
CA ASP A 218 10.16 11.57 1.16
C ASP A 218 10.69 11.03 2.48
N ARG A 219 11.78 11.64 2.96
CA ARG A 219 12.41 11.25 4.22
C ARG A 219 11.51 11.47 5.43
N TRP A 220 10.71 12.52 5.42
CA TRP A 220 9.78 12.83 6.51
C TRP A 220 8.70 11.76 6.64
N PHE A 221 8.21 11.26 5.52
CA PHE A 221 7.28 10.14 5.50
C PHE A 221 7.93 8.88 6.06
N LEU A 222 9.12 8.51 5.58
CA LEU A 222 9.84 7.32 6.05
C LEU A 222 10.20 7.40 7.54
N ASP A 223 10.63 8.57 8.03
CA ASP A 223 10.94 8.78 9.45
C ASP A 223 9.74 8.53 10.36
N ARG A 224 8.53 8.76 9.86
CA ARG A 224 7.30 8.56 10.62
C ARG A 224 6.79 7.12 10.60
N VAL A 225 7.03 6.37 9.53
CA VAL A 225 6.41 5.05 9.34
C VAL A 225 7.39 3.90 9.34
N ALA A 226 8.62 4.09 8.87
CA ALA A 226 9.58 3.00 8.69
C ALA A 226 10.12 2.47 10.03
N THR A 227 10.16 1.15 10.14
CA THR A 227 10.82 0.44 11.25
C THR A 227 12.26 0.07 10.90
N HIS A 228 12.55 -0.08 9.60
CA HIS A 228 13.85 -0.44 9.04
C HIS A 228 14.12 0.36 7.78
N ILE A 229 15.39 0.61 7.50
CA ILE A 229 15.82 1.30 6.28
C ILE A 229 16.83 0.42 5.55
N LEU A 230 16.60 0.24 4.26
CA LEU A 230 17.59 -0.28 3.33
C LEU A 230 18.11 0.87 2.47
N SER A 231 19.39 1.19 2.64
CA SER A 231 20.02 2.30 1.95
C SER A 231 20.99 1.81 0.87
N PHE A 232 20.84 2.35 -0.32
CA PHE A 232 21.80 2.16 -1.41
C PHE A 232 22.59 3.44 -1.61
N ALA A 233 23.90 3.36 -1.45
CA ALA A 233 24.81 4.50 -1.67
C ALA A 233 25.12 4.72 -3.17
N GLY A 234 24.81 3.76 -4.02
CA GLY A 234 25.11 3.78 -5.46
C GLY A 234 26.47 3.19 -5.81
N ASP A 235 27.13 2.56 -4.84
CA ASP A 235 28.42 1.87 -4.94
C ASP A 235 28.27 0.33 -5.03
N ALA A 236 27.14 -0.14 -5.49
CA ALA A 236 26.76 -1.55 -5.58
C ALA A 236 26.60 -2.27 -4.22
N ARG A 237 26.43 -1.54 -3.13
CA ARG A 237 26.19 -2.08 -1.79
C ARG A 237 24.89 -1.56 -1.22
N GLY A 238 24.19 -2.43 -0.50
CA GLY A 238 23.04 -2.08 0.30
C GLY A 238 23.37 -2.16 1.78
N GLU A 239 23.01 -1.15 2.54
CA GLU A 239 23.12 -1.13 4.01
C GLU A 239 21.74 -1.31 4.63
N TRP A 240 21.65 -2.34 5.48
CA TRP A 240 20.43 -2.70 6.22
C TRP A 240 20.44 -2.14 7.65
#